data_ac7d63c1692cb4c2c74a6b5f79bff5fb
#
_entry.id   ac7d63c1692cb4c2c74a6b5f79bff5fb
#
_cell.length_a   1.000
_cell.length_b   1.000
_cell.length_c   1.000
_cell.angle_alpha   90.00
_cell.angle_beta   90.00
_cell.angle_gamma   90.00
#
_symmetry.space_group_name_H-M   'P 1'
#
loop_
_entity.id
_entity.type
_entity.pdbx_description
1 polymer ?
#
loop_
_entity_poly.entity_id
_entity_poly.type
_entity_poly.pdbx_seq_one_letter_code
_entity_poly.pdbx_strand_id
1 'polypeptide(L)'
;MPHVTDVAQGMAQAKAEGKAVLVDAWAPWCHTCLSMQNYVLNDPSLASLATRVVLVELDTDKDENAGFLQSYKVSVWPTFFVIDPATSKAAGMWPGSASAKEFRGFVEDGLAGIEAEHAAGGDPASTPRLMMAAKSAQASGDYPAAAWAYEKAVAGADAGWPRRSEALMGWVFSLEHAKKPDDCVRIGRAHLAEVQGAAVPADYAATLLSCTGDAKPGPDTTAARADAVARIRAITENPPPEATADDRADALNILSGALADAGDAAGARKAQEGRLAVLQAAAKGIQDPLLAQTFDYARAQAFVALDRGDEAVAMLEAREKQLPDSYEPPARLASALNKMNRLPEALAAYDRAIAKSYGPRQLLYIRQKAEAQGRMGDAAGQVATLKAEVAGYEALTGGHVNAEGLADAKKRLAEAEHKRGA
;
A
#
# COMPACT_ATOMS: atom_id res chain seq x y z
N MET A 1 17.95 8.84 -7.17
CA MET A 1 18.05 9.06 -8.64
C MET A 1 17.38 10.40 -8.97
N PRO A 2 17.85 11.20 -10.00
CA PRO A 2 17.08 12.34 -10.48
C PRO A 2 15.68 11.90 -10.92
N HIS A 3 14.66 12.70 -10.63
CA HIS A 3 13.27 12.37 -10.93
C HIS A 3 12.53 13.55 -11.55
N VAL A 4 11.43 13.26 -12.21
CA VAL A 4 10.40 14.20 -12.65
C VAL A 4 9.08 13.87 -11.95
N THR A 5 8.14 14.81 -11.90
CA THR A 5 6.84 14.61 -11.25
C THR A 5 5.67 14.56 -12.24
N ASP A 6 5.94 14.79 -13.51
CA ASP A 6 4.96 14.75 -14.61
C ASP A 6 5.21 13.51 -15.47
N VAL A 7 4.18 12.67 -15.62
CA VAL A 7 4.26 11.42 -16.39
C VAL A 7 4.49 11.67 -17.88
N ALA A 8 3.83 12.68 -18.47
CA ALA A 8 3.98 12.98 -19.89
C ALA A 8 5.40 13.48 -20.20
N GLN A 9 5.95 14.31 -19.31
CA GLN A 9 7.36 14.74 -19.39
C GLN A 9 8.30 13.53 -19.26
N GLY A 10 8.08 12.64 -18.28
CA GLY A 10 8.90 11.44 -18.08
C GLY A 10 8.86 10.49 -19.29
N MET A 11 7.68 10.28 -19.86
CA MET A 11 7.50 9.46 -21.07
C MET A 11 8.20 10.07 -22.28
N ALA A 12 8.09 11.38 -22.49
CA ALA A 12 8.75 12.08 -23.60
C ALA A 12 10.28 12.03 -23.45
N GLN A 13 10.80 12.28 -22.25
CA GLN A 13 12.23 12.22 -21.96
C GLN A 13 12.77 10.80 -22.15
N ALA A 14 12.10 9.78 -21.60
CA ALA A 14 12.52 8.40 -21.73
C ALA A 14 12.59 7.95 -23.21
N LYS A 15 11.58 8.34 -24.01
CA LYS A 15 11.56 8.06 -25.44
C LYS A 15 12.71 8.74 -26.19
N ALA A 16 13.03 9.98 -25.87
CA ALA A 16 14.13 10.72 -26.47
C ALA A 16 15.51 10.15 -26.11
N GLU A 17 15.64 9.64 -24.87
CA GLU A 17 16.91 9.09 -24.36
C GLU A 17 17.06 7.57 -24.61
N GLY A 18 16.08 6.90 -25.20
CA GLY A 18 16.10 5.44 -25.38
C GLY A 18 16.06 4.66 -24.07
N LYS A 19 15.38 5.21 -23.06
CA LYS A 19 15.22 4.63 -21.70
C LYS A 19 13.79 4.13 -21.49
N ALA A 20 13.59 3.31 -20.45
CA ALA A 20 12.25 3.02 -19.92
C ALA A 20 11.82 4.09 -18.92
N VAL A 21 10.52 4.10 -18.55
CA VAL A 21 10.00 4.92 -17.45
C VAL A 21 9.85 4.04 -16.22
N LEU A 22 10.40 4.49 -15.10
CA LEU A 22 10.17 3.91 -13.77
C LEU A 22 9.26 4.85 -13.00
N VAL A 23 8.03 4.44 -12.72
CA VAL A 23 7.09 5.24 -11.95
C VAL A 23 7.07 4.75 -10.51
N ASP A 24 7.25 5.67 -9.55
CA ASP A 24 6.92 5.50 -8.13
C ASP A 24 5.54 6.13 -7.90
N ALA A 25 4.49 5.32 -7.88
CA ALA A 25 3.14 5.75 -7.54
C ALA A 25 2.98 5.73 -6.02
N TRP A 26 3.14 6.88 -5.40
CA TRP A 26 3.23 7.09 -3.97
C TRP A 26 2.18 8.07 -3.43
N ALA A 27 2.15 8.24 -2.12
CA ALA A 27 1.36 9.30 -1.47
C ALA A 27 2.03 9.79 -0.17
N PRO A 28 1.88 11.07 0.22
CA PRO A 28 2.54 11.63 1.41
C PRO A 28 2.15 10.95 2.72
N TRP A 29 0.95 10.41 2.81
CA TRP A 29 0.45 9.69 3.99
C TRP A 29 1.00 8.27 4.14
N CYS A 30 1.59 7.71 3.10
CA CYS A 30 2.03 6.32 3.03
C CYS A 30 3.41 6.16 3.69
N HIS A 31 3.46 5.52 4.85
CA HIS A 31 4.72 5.31 5.58
C HIS A 31 5.67 4.38 4.83
N THR A 32 5.17 3.35 4.16
CA THR A 32 5.98 2.44 3.34
C THR A 32 6.57 3.16 2.13
N CYS A 33 5.83 4.11 1.52
CA CYS A 33 6.38 4.97 0.46
C CYS A 33 7.57 5.79 0.98
N LEU A 34 7.41 6.42 2.15
CA LEU A 34 8.50 7.17 2.79
C LEU A 34 9.67 6.26 3.16
N SER A 35 9.41 5.03 3.60
CA SER A 35 10.45 4.03 3.87
C SER A 35 11.21 3.67 2.61
N MET A 36 10.52 3.37 1.51
CA MET A 36 11.14 3.08 0.22
C MET A 36 12.00 4.25 -0.28
N GLN A 37 11.47 5.47 -0.27
CA GLN A 37 12.20 6.66 -0.72
C GLN A 37 13.44 6.94 0.13
N ASN A 38 13.35 6.83 1.45
CA ASN A 38 14.43 7.19 2.35
C ASN A 38 15.50 6.10 2.50
N TYR A 39 15.14 4.83 2.45
CA TYR A 39 16.04 3.73 2.81
C TYR A 39 16.36 2.77 1.66
N VAL A 40 15.55 2.75 0.58
CA VAL A 40 15.75 1.84 -0.55
C VAL A 40 16.15 2.60 -1.81
N LEU A 41 15.34 3.54 -2.28
CA LEU A 41 15.61 4.26 -3.54
C LEU A 41 16.87 5.14 -3.48
N ASN A 42 17.32 5.49 -2.29
CA ASN A 42 18.58 6.21 -2.04
C ASN A 42 19.81 5.29 -1.89
N ASP A 43 19.64 3.95 -1.97
CA ASP A 43 20.77 3.03 -1.89
C ASP A 43 21.73 3.25 -3.07
N PRO A 44 23.03 3.45 -2.80
CA PRO A 44 24.03 3.68 -3.84
C PRO A 44 24.12 2.57 -4.88
N SER A 45 23.73 1.33 -4.50
CA SER A 45 23.69 0.20 -5.43
C SER A 45 22.72 0.41 -6.59
N LEU A 46 21.66 1.23 -6.42
CA LEU A 46 20.67 1.53 -7.45
C LEU A 46 21.07 2.66 -8.40
N ALA A 47 22.17 3.37 -8.14
CA ALA A 47 22.57 4.57 -8.90
C ALA A 47 22.72 4.29 -10.41
N SER A 48 23.19 3.09 -10.79
CA SER A 48 23.37 2.71 -12.19
C SER A 48 22.05 2.60 -12.97
N LEU A 49 20.90 2.42 -12.30
CA LEU A 49 19.59 2.37 -12.97
C LEU A 49 19.24 3.70 -13.65
N ALA A 50 19.73 4.83 -13.15
CA ALA A 50 19.51 6.16 -13.76
C ALA A 50 20.00 6.27 -15.22
N THR A 51 20.91 5.40 -15.64
CA THR A 51 21.38 5.36 -17.05
C THR A 51 20.37 4.65 -17.97
N ARG A 52 19.42 3.87 -17.43
CA ARG A 52 18.50 3.01 -18.17
C ARG A 52 17.04 3.39 -18.01
N VAL A 53 16.70 4.15 -16.94
CA VAL A 53 15.33 4.57 -16.67
C VAL A 53 15.25 6.07 -16.41
N VAL A 54 14.08 6.66 -16.67
CA VAL A 54 13.65 7.97 -16.17
C VAL A 54 12.71 7.71 -15.00
N LEU A 55 13.07 8.19 -13.81
CA LEU A 55 12.22 8.07 -12.62
C LEU A 55 11.15 9.15 -12.62
N VAL A 56 9.89 8.75 -12.43
CA VAL A 56 8.74 9.62 -12.22
C VAL A 56 8.20 9.37 -10.81
N GLU A 57 8.26 10.36 -9.93
CA GLU A 57 7.60 10.32 -8.63
C GLU A 57 6.19 10.91 -8.75
N LEU A 58 5.18 10.05 -8.64
CA LEU A 58 3.79 10.38 -8.92
C LEU A 58 2.96 10.32 -7.63
N ASP A 59 2.60 11.50 -7.08
CA ASP A 59 1.64 11.59 -5.99
C ASP A 59 0.24 11.22 -6.50
N THR A 60 -0.27 10.07 -6.06
CA THR A 60 -1.54 9.50 -6.54
C THR A 60 -2.77 10.28 -6.11
N ASP A 61 -2.68 11.16 -5.11
CA ASP A 61 -3.82 11.95 -4.64
C ASP A 61 -4.03 13.25 -5.42
N LYS A 62 -3.04 13.67 -6.23
CA LYS A 62 -3.14 14.88 -7.04
C LYS A 62 -3.99 14.69 -8.28
N ASP A 63 -4.89 15.64 -8.54
CA ASP A 63 -5.82 15.61 -9.67
C ASP A 63 -5.10 15.54 -11.04
N GLU A 64 -3.94 16.16 -11.16
CA GLU A 64 -3.10 16.11 -12.36
C GLU A 64 -2.65 14.69 -12.71
N ASN A 65 -2.58 13.80 -11.73
CA ASN A 65 -2.17 12.41 -11.87
C ASN A 65 -3.35 11.44 -12.05
N ALA A 66 -4.58 11.91 -11.94
CA ALA A 66 -5.78 11.09 -12.07
C ALA A 66 -5.87 10.35 -13.42
N GLY A 67 -5.33 10.92 -14.49
CA GLY A 67 -5.27 10.28 -15.81
C GLY A 67 -4.41 9.02 -15.83
N PHE A 68 -3.28 9.01 -15.12
CA PHE A 68 -2.43 7.83 -14.98
C PHE A 68 -3.19 6.67 -14.32
N LEU A 69 -3.93 6.95 -13.26
CA LEU A 69 -4.68 5.95 -12.49
C LEU A 69 -5.85 5.31 -13.26
N GLN A 70 -6.26 5.88 -14.38
CA GLN A 70 -7.22 5.22 -15.28
C GLN A 70 -6.60 4.02 -15.99
N SER A 71 -5.33 4.17 -16.41
CA SER A 71 -4.62 3.17 -17.20
C SER A 71 -3.85 2.17 -16.34
N TYR A 72 -3.34 2.61 -15.19
CA TYR A 72 -2.52 1.81 -14.29
C TYR A 72 -3.16 1.77 -12.91
N LYS A 73 -3.58 0.59 -12.49
CA LYS A 73 -4.29 0.42 -11.21
C LYS A 73 -3.32 0.42 -10.04
N VAL A 74 -3.59 1.29 -9.07
CA VAL A 74 -2.88 1.37 -7.80
C VAL A 74 -3.88 1.04 -6.69
N SER A 75 -3.69 -0.09 -6.02
CA SER A 75 -4.51 -0.54 -4.88
C SER A 75 -3.68 -0.75 -3.61
N VAL A 76 -2.34 -0.73 -3.75
CA VAL A 76 -1.34 -0.82 -2.68
C VAL A 76 -0.33 0.31 -2.87
N TRP A 77 0.11 0.93 -1.79
CA TRP A 77 1.11 2.01 -1.83
C TRP A 77 2.38 1.62 -1.08
N PRO A 78 3.57 1.88 -1.67
CA PRO A 78 3.77 2.33 -3.05
C PRO A 78 3.43 1.24 -4.06
N THR A 79 3.24 1.62 -5.34
CA THR A 79 3.32 0.69 -6.46
C THR A 79 4.30 1.25 -7.49
N PHE A 80 5.28 0.42 -7.85
CA PHE A 80 6.26 0.77 -8.87
C PHE A 80 5.89 0.15 -10.20
N PHE A 81 6.09 0.91 -11.29
CA PHE A 81 5.90 0.43 -12.65
C PHE A 81 7.14 0.65 -13.49
N VAL A 82 7.53 -0.37 -14.28
CA VAL A 82 8.46 -0.21 -15.41
C VAL A 82 7.63 -0.16 -16.68
N ILE A 83 7.65 0.97 -17.38
CA ILE A 83 6.79 1.22 -18.54
C ILE A 83 7.66 1.40 -19.79
N ASP A 84 7.25 0.75 -20.88
CA ASP A 84 7.80 0.97 -22.20
C ASP A 84 7.23 2.27 -22.80
N PRO A 85 8.05 3.31 -23.03
CA PRO A 85 7.56 4.59 -23.56
C PRO A 85 7.10 4.52 -25.02
N ALA A 86 7.42 3.44 -25.75
CA ALA A 86 6.98 3.26 -27.14
C ALA A 86 5.54 2.75 -27.23
N THR A 87 5.14 1.86 -26.32
CA THR A 87 3.84 1.19 -26.34
C THR A 87 2.92 1.60 -25.19
N SER A 88 3.44 2.31 -24.19
CA SER A 88 2.77 2.62 -22.93
C SER A 88 2.29 1.37 -22.17
N LYS A 89 2.91 0.21 -22.39
CA LYS A 89 2.62 -1.01 -21.63
C LYS A 89 3.51 -1.10 -20.40
N ALA A 90 2.95 -1.56 -19.30
CA ALA A 90 3.73 -1.92 -18.13
C ALA A 90 4.43 -3.27 -18.37
N ALA A 91 5.76 -3.25 -18.39
CA ALA A 91 6.60 -4.45 -18.43
C ALA A 91 6.94 -4.96 -17.03
N GLY A 92 6.78 -4.11 -16.01
CA GLY A 92 6.95 -4.44 -14.62
C GLY A 92 5.92 -3.73 -13.74
N MET A 93 5.48 -4.40 -12.67
CA MET A 93 4.68 -3.83 -11.60
C MET A 93 5.11 -4.46 -10.28
N TRP A 94 5.36 -3.64 -9.27
CA TRP A 94 5.72 -4.08 -7.93
C TRP A 94 4.89 -3.30 -6.89
N PRO A 95 3.90 -3.93 -6.26
CA PRO A 95 3.17 -3.32 -5.17
C PRO A 95 3.88 -3.56 -3.83
N GLY A 96 3.97 -2.52 -2.99
CA GLY A 96 4.52 -2.60 -1.64
C GLY A 96 6.03 -2.36 -1.56
N SER A 97 6.63 -2.84 -0.48
CA SER A 97 8.04 -2.66 -0.15
C SER A 97 8.93 -3.68 -0.87
N ALA A 98 10.21 -3.34 -1.01
CA ALA A 98 11.27 -4.20 -1.52
C ALA A 98 12.60 -3.83 -0.88
N SER A 99 13.53 -4.78 -0.76
CA SER A 99 14.94 -4.46 -0.53
C SER A 99 15.57 -3.84 -1.78
N ALA A 100 16.70 -3.16 -1.63
CA ALA A 100 17.43 -2.58 -2.79
C ALA A 100 17.79 -3.64 -3.83
N LYS A 101 18.11 -4.86 -3.39
CA LYS A 101 18.40 -6.00 -4.28
C LYS A 101 17.16 -6.45 -5.06
N GLU A 102 16.02 -6.61 -4.40
CA GLU A 102 14.75 -6.99 -5.04
C GLU A 102 14.29 -5.90 -6.01
N PHE A 103 14.38 -4.63 -5.58
CA PHE A 103 14.00 -3.49 -6.41
C PHE A 103 14.86 -3.40 -7.67
N ARG A 104 16.19 -3.60 -7.55
CA ARG A 104 17.07 -3.68 -8.72
C ARG A 104 16.64 -4.81 -9.67
N GLY A 105 16.43 -6.01 -9.14
CA GLY A 105 15.99 -7.16 -9.93
C GLY A 105 14.68 -6.88 -10.66
N PHE A 106 13.71 -6.29 -9.96
CA PHE A 106 12.43 -5.86 -10.55
C PHE A 106 12.60 -4.92 -11.74
N VAL A 107 13.44 -3.89 -11.61
CA VAL A 107 13.68 -2.93 -12.71
C VAL A 107 14.42 -3.58 -13.87
N GLU A 108 15.47 -4.35 -13.59
CA GLU A 108 16.26 -5.05 -14.63
C GLU A 108 15.41 -6.05 -15.39
N ASP A 109 14.53 -6.76 -14.72
CA ASP A 109 13.59 -7.71 -15.33
C ASP A 109 12.53 -7.00 -16.19
N GLY A 110 12.02 -5.86 -15.75
CA GLY A 110 11.12 -5.03 -16.54
C GLY A 110 11.79 -4.55 -17.85
N LEU A 111 13.04 -4.11 -17.74
CA LEU A 111 13.85 -3.71 -18.91
C LEU A 111 14.09 -4.87 -19.88
N ALA A 112 14.45 -6.04 -19.36
CA ALA A 112 14.61 -7.26 -20.17
C ALA A 112 13.28 -7.68 -20.85
N GLY A 113 12.16 -7.46 -20.16
CA GLY A 113 10.81 -7.66 -20.73
C GLY A 113 10.55 -6.76 -21.93
N ILE A 114 10.88 -5.47 -21.83
CA ILE A 114 10.75 -4.51 -22.94
C ILE A 114 11.64 -4.94 -24.13
N GLU A 115 12.90 -5.30 -23.87
CA GLU A 115 13.82 -5.78 -24.90
C GLU A 115 13.30 -7.04 -25.61
N ALA A 116 12.74 -8.00 -24.83
CA ALA A 116 12.17 -9.22 -25.37
C ALA A 116 10.88 -8.98 -26.20
N GLU A 117 10.07 -7.99 -25.84
CA GLU A 117 8.87 -7.60 -26.61
C GLU A 117 9.26 -6.98 -27.97
N HIS A 118 10.31 -6.16 -27.98
CA HIS A 118 10.81 -5.53 -29.21
C HIS A 118 11.59 -6.50 -30.09
N ALA A 119 12.07 -7.62 -29.55
CA ALA A 119 12.77 -8.65 -30.33
C ALA A 119 11.79 -9.46 -31.18
N ALA A 120 12.08 -9.61 -32.47
CA ALA A 120 11.29 -10.44 -33.39
C ALA A 120 11.43 -11.94 -33.05
N GLY A 121 10.31 -12.68 -33.04
CA GLY A 121 10.30 -14.14 -33.08
C GLY A 121 10.46 -14.88 -31.75
N GLY A 122 10.26 -14.23 -30.60
CA GLY A 122 10.28 -14.92 -29.29
C GLY A 122 9.02 -15.76 -29.03
N ASP A 123 9.19 -16.88 -28.30
CA ASP A 123 8.09 -17.75 -27.88
C ASP A 123 7.15 -17.03 -26.90
N PRO A 124 5.85 -16.85 -27.22
CA PRO A 124 4.87 -16.23 -26.32
C PRO A 124 4.66 -17.00 -25.00
N ALA A 125 4.94 -18.30 -24.98
CA ALA A 125 4.81 -19.17 -23.82
C ALA A 125 6.08 -19.21 -22.95
N SER A 126 7.13 -18.47 -23.32
CA SER A 126 8.33 -18.38 -22.48
C SER A 126 8.03 -17.69 -21.14
N THR A 127 8.67 -18.16 -20.08
CA THR A 127 8.50 -17.62 -18.72
C THR A 127 8.66 -16.09 -18.63
N PRO A 128 9.67 -15.45 -19.28
CA PRO A 128 9.78 -13.98 -19.26
C PRO A 128 8.58 -13.27 -19.90
N ARG A 129 8.08 -13.78 -21.04
CA ARG A 129 6.90 -13.18 -21.71
C ARG A 129 5.61 -13.39 -20.92
N LEU A 130 5.42 -14.55 -20.31
CA LEU A 130 4.30 -14.82 -19.42
C LEU A 130 4.33 -13.89 -18.21
N MET A 131 5.52 -13.67 -17.63
CA MET A 131 5.69 -12.75 -16.49
C MET A 131 5.36 -11.32 -16.89
N MET A 132 5.81 -10.85 -18.05
CA MET A 132 5.48 -9.53 -18.57
C MET A 132 3.97 -9.40 -18.84
N ALA A 133 3.35 -10.41 -19.46
CA ALA A 133 1.90 -10.43 -19.70
C ALA A 133 1.11 -10.37 -18.37
N ALA A 134 1.56 -11.12 -17.34
CA ALA A 134 0.98 -11.09 -16.01
C ALA A 134 1.05 -9.69 -15.37
N LYS A 135 2.22 -9.04 -15.43
CA LYS A 135 2.43 -7.69 -14.91
C LYS A 135 1.59 -6.64 -15.64
N SER A 136 1.53 -6.72 -16.98
CA SER A 136 0.70 -5.82 -17.78
C SER A 136 -0.79 -5.97 -17.48
N ALA A 137 -1.28 -7.21 -17.35
CA ALA A 137 -2.66 -7.50 -16.99
C ALA A 137 -2.98 -7.00 -15.56
N GLN A 138 -2.07 -7.24 -14.60
CA GLN A 138 -2.21 -6.75 -13.23
C GLN A 138 -2.26 -5.22 -13.18
N ALA A 139 -1.37 -4.55 -13.91
CA ALA A 139 -1.32 -3.09 -13.99
C ALA A 139 -2.59 -2.47 -14.59
N SER A 140 -3.24 -3.15 -15.53
CA SER A 140 -4.51 -2.70 -16.12
C SER A 140 -5.75 -3.10 -15.28
N GLY A 141 -5.56 -3.92 -14.24
CA GLY A 141 -6.65 -4.43 -13.41
C GLY A 141 -7.36 -5.67 -13.97
N ASP A 142 -6.82 -6.30 -15.03
CA ASP A 142 -7.31 -7.60 -15.51
C ASP A 142 -6.72 -8.73 -14.64
N TYR A 143 -7.19 -8.81 -13.41
CA TYR A 143 -6.69 -9.77 -12.42
C TYR A 143 -6.91 -11.24 -12.83
N PRO A 144 -8.02 -11.63 -13.50
CA PRO A 144 -8.16 -12.99 -14.01
C PRO A 144 -7.09 -13.38 -15.03
N ALA A 145 -6.77 -12.49 -15.98
CA ALA A 145 -5.71 -12.73 -16.96
C ALA A 145 -4.32 -12.74 -16.30
N ALA A 146 -4.09 -11.83 -15.32
CA ALA A 146 -2.87 -11.80 -14.53
C ALA A 146 -2.65 -13.12 -13.78
N ALA A 147 -3.67 -13.62 -13.06
CA ALA A 147 -3.59 -14.88 -12.31
C ALA A 147 -3.26 -16.07 -13.24
N TRP A 148 -3.90 -16.13 -14.41
CA TRP A 148 -3.61 -17.18 -15.40
C TRP A 148 -2.15 -17.12 -15.89
N ALA A 149 -1.66 -15.92 -16.21
CA ALA A 149 -0.31 -15.76 -16.73
C ALA A 149 0.76 -16.07 -15.67
N TYR A 150 0.55 -15.66 -14.40
CA TYR A 150 1.42 -16.04 -13.28
C TYR A 150 1.42 -17.55 -13.05
N GLU A 151 0.26 -18.21 -13.08
CA GLU A 151 0.18 -19.68 -12.98
C GLU A 151 1.07 -20.36 -14.04
N LYS A 152 0.96 -19.91 -15.31
CA LYS A 152 1.76 -20.47 -16.39
C LYS A 152 3.26 -20.17 -16.23
N ALA A 153 3.61 -18.96 -15.79
CA ALA A 153 5.00 -18.60 -15.52
C ALA A 153 5.61 -19.47 -14.42
N VAL A 154 4.89 -19.66 -13.31
CA VAL A 154 5.34 -20.51 -12.18
C VAL A 154 5.45 -21.97 -12.59
N ALA A 155 4.50 -22.50 -13.37
CA ALA A 155 4.51 -23.87 -13.84
C ALA A 155 5.62 -24.16 -14.87
N GLY A 156 5.98 -23.17 -15.70
CA GLY A 156 7.02 -23.29 -16.72
C GLY A 156 8.44 -22.98 -16.22
N ALA A 157 8.60 -22.49 -14.99
CA ALA A 157 9.88 -22.11 -14.44
C ALA A 157 10.49 -23.18 -13.57
N ASP A 158 11.83 -23.27 -13.56
CA ASP A 158 12.56 -24.12 -12.63
C ASP A 158 12.37 -23.68 -11.17
N ALA A 159 12.52 -24.62 -10.22
CA ALA A 159 12.37 -24.33 -8.80
C ALA A 159 13.33 -23.24 -8.27
N GLY A 160 14.51 -23.09 -8.91
CA GLY A 160 15.50 -22.06 -8.58
C GLY A 160 15.31 -20.74 -9.31
N TRP A 161 14.19 -20.54 -10.01
CA TRP A 161 13.94 -19.30 -10.75
C TRP A 161 13.92 -18.08 -9.80
N PRO A 162 14.79 -17.06 -10.00
CA PRO A 162 14.96 -15.96 -9.05
C PRO A 162 13.70 -15.13 -8.83
N ARG A 163 12.77 -15.09 -9.82
CA ARG A 163 11.51 -14.33 -9.73
C ARG A 163 10.33 -15.15 -9.19
N ARG A 164 10.58 -16.36 -8.69
CA ARG A 164 9.52 -17.26 -8.24
C ARG A 164 8.67 -16.63 -7.12
N SER A 165 9.31 -16.01 -6.13
CA SER A 165 8.59 -15.34 -5.02
C SER A 165 7.72 -14.19 -5.50
N GLU A 166 8.22 -13.37 -6.44
CA GLU A 166 7.47 -12.30 -7.07
C GLU A 166 6.27 -12.82 -7.87
N ALA A 167 6.46 -13.88 -8.64
CA ALA A 167 5.38 -14.49 -9.42
C ALA A 167 4.30 -15.11 -8.52
N LEU A 168 4.70 -15.80 -7.44
CA LEU A 168 3.78 -16.36 -6.45
C LEU A 168 2.98 -15.26 -5.74
N MET A 169 3.63 -14.16 -5.33
CA MET A 169 2.96 -13.01 -4.74
C MET A 169 1.96 -12.39 -5.71
N GLY A 170 2.38 -12.13 -6.96
CA GLY A 170 1.49 -11.62 -8.00
C GLY A 170 0.29 -12.54 -8.29
N TRP A 171 0.49 -13.86 -8.22
CA TRP A 171 -0.58 -14.83 -8.43
C TRP A 171 -1.64 -14.77 -7.33
N VAL A 172 -1.26 -14.86 -6.05
CA VAL A 172 -2.23 -14.81 -4.95
C VAL A 172 -2.92 -13.46 -4.85
N PHE A 173 -2.17 -12.36 -5.06
CA PHE A 173 -2.72 -11.01 -5.15
C PHE A 173 -3.78 -10.91 -6.25
N SER A 174 -3.50 -11.46 -7.43
CA SER A 174 -4.43 -11.44 -8.56
C SER A 174 -5.66 -12.31 -8.29
N LEU A 175 -5.53 -13.45 -7.60
CA LEU A 175 -6.66 -14.29 -7.20
C LEU A 175 -7.57 -13.59 -6.18
N GLU A 176 -6.99 -12.89 -5.20
CA GLU A 176 -7.73 -12.08 -4.22
C GLU A 176 -8.56 -11.00 -4.92
N HIS A 177 -7.92 -10.21 -5.78
CA HIS A 177 -8.58 -9.11 -6.51
C HIS A 177 -9.57 -9.60 -7.57
N ALA A 178 -9.35 -10.79 -8.14
CA ALA A 178 -10.31 -11.46 -9.02
C ALA A 178 -11.51 -12.06 -8.27
N LYS A 179 -11.58 -11.88 -6.94
CA LYS A 179 -12.63 -12.44 -6.08
C LYS A 179 -12.73 -13.96 -6.18
N LYS A 180 -11.57 -14.63 -6.17
CA LYS A 180 -11.42 -16.09 -6.17
C LYS A 180 -10.79 -16.58 -4.85
N PRO A 181 -11.45 -16.38 -3.69
CA PRO A 181 -10.84 -16.61 -2.39
C PRO A 181 -10.49 -18.10 -2.16
N ASP A 182 -11.31 -19.05 -2.63
CA ASP A 182 -11.02 -20.48 -2.47
C ASP A 182 -9.74 -20.90 -3.23
N ASP A 183 -9.52 -20.36 -4.45
CA ASP A 183 -8.28 -20.59 -5.20
C ASP A 183 -7.09 -19.89 -4.54
N CYS A 184 -7.29 -18.67 -4.04
CA CYS A 184 -6.27 -17.94 -3.30
C CYS A 184 -5.82 -18.73 -2.05
N VAL A 185 -6.74 -19.28 -1.28
CA VAL A 185 -6.43 -20.13 -0.11
C VAL A 185 -5.65 -21.37 -0.54
N ARG A 186 -6.10 -22.08 -1.56
CA ARG A 186 -5.46 -23.30 -2.06
C ARG A 186 -4.04 -23.05 -2.54
N ILE A 187 -3.84 -22.06 -3.40
CA ILE A 187 -2.53 -21.70 -3.98
C ILE A 187 -1.64 -21.05 -2.92
N GLY A 188 -2.20 -20.10 -2.15
CA GLY A 188 -1.49 -19.38 -1.11
C GLY A 188 -0.90 -20.32 -0.06
N ARG A 189 -1.66 -21.31 0.39
CA ARG A 189 -1.18 -22.32 1.34
C ARG A 189 -0.11 -23.25 0.73
N ALA A 190 -0.33 -23.71 -0.52
CA ALA A 190 0.56 -24.64 -1.18
C ALA A 190 2.00 -24.09 -1.36
N HIS A 191 2.13 -22.78 -1.57
CA HIS A 191 3.41 -22.11 -1.86
C HIS A 191 3.94 -21.24 -0.71
N LEU A 192 3.28 -21.20 0.46
CA LEU A 192 3.60 -20.32 1.57
C LEU A 192 5.07 -20.43 2.04
N ALA A 193 5.61 -21.66 2.06
CA ALA A 193 6.99 -21.92 2.50
C ALA A 193 8.05 -21.57 1.44
N GLU A 194 7.66 -21.44 0.16
CA GLU A 194 8.58 -21.17 -0.95
C GLU A 194 8.92 -19.69 -1.07
N VAL A 195 8.04 -18.82 -0.58
CA VAL A 195 8.18 -17.37 -0.75
C VAL A 195 9.29 -16.82 0.14
N GLN A 196 10.22 -16.10 -0.49
CA GLN A 196 11.39 -15.47 0.12
C GLN A 196 11.46 -13.99 -0.26
N GLY A 197 12.25 -13.21 0.47
CA GLY A 197 12.45 -11.78 0.26
C GLY A 197 12.41 -11.00 1.57
N ALA A 198 12.53 -9.68 1.49
CA ALA A 198 12.53 -8.80 2.67
C ALA A 198 11.12 -8.62 3.26
N ALA A 199 10.18 -8.09 2.47
CA ALA A 199 8.77 -7.87 2.86
C ALA A 199 7.84 -8.96 2.31
N VAL A 200 8.11 -9.48 1.10
CA VAL A 200 7.24 -10.38 0.33
C VAL A 200 6.68 -11.56 1.12
N PRO A 201 7.45 -12.26 2.00
CA PRO A 201 6.89 -13.38 2.79
C PRO A 201 5.80 -12.96 3.77
N ALA A 202 5.90 -11.77 4.37
CA ALA A 202 4.88 -11.23 5.28
C ALA A 202 3.63 -10.79 4.51
N ASP A 203 3.81 -10.11 3.37
CA ASP A 203 2.73 -9.66 2.49
C ASP A 203 1.96 -10.85 1.89
N TYR A 204 2.68 -11.90 1.48
CA TYR A 204 2.07 -13.13 0.98
C TYR A 204 1.21 -13.81 2.04
N ALA A 205 1.72 -13.92 3.26
CA ALA A 205 0.97 -14.49 4.37
C ALA A 205 -0.23 -13.62 4.77
N ALA A 206 -0.10 -12.29 4.70
CA ALA A 206 -1.20 -11.35 4.93
C ALA A 206 -2.30 -11.49 3.87
N THR A 207 -1.92 -11.60 2.58
CA THR A 207 -2.86 -11.86 1.48
C THR A 207 -3.59 -13.19 1.67
N LEU A 208 -2.87 -14.26 2.09
CA LEU A 208 -3.48 -15.53 2.42
C LEU A 208 -4.47 -15.40 3.59
N LEU A 209 -4.14 -14.64 4.65
CA LEU A 209 -5.07 -14.35 5.75
C LEU A 209 -6.33 -13.63 5.26
N SER A 210 -6.19 -12.62 4.41
CA SER A 210 -7.32 -11.91 3.79
C SER A 210 -8.23 -12.90 3.03
N CYS A 211 -7.63 -13.73 2.16
CA CYS A 211 -8.38 -14.74 1.41
C CYS A 211 -9.14 -15.73 2.31
N THR A 212 -8.58 -16.09 3.48
CA THR A 212 -9.28 -16.99 4.43
C THR A 212 -10.53 -16.35 5.03
N GLY A 213 -10.61 -15.01 5.09
CA GLY A 213 -11.79 -14.28 5.54
C GLY A 213 -12.95 -14.34 4.55
N ASP A 214 -12.64 -14.37 3.25
CA ASP A 214 -13.62 -14.34 2.16
C ASP A 214 -13.95 -15.74 1.61
N ALA A 215 -13.12 -16.76 1.88
CA ALA A 215 -13.30 -18.13 1.41
C ALA A 215 -14.37 -18.88 2.20
N LYS A 216 -14.86 -19.98 1.62
CA LYS A 216 -15.80 -20.86 2.31
C LYS A 216 -15.18 -21.43 3.57
N PRO A 217 -15.87 -21.33 4.72
CA PRO A 217 -15.38 -21.92 5.97
C PRO A 217 -15.21 -23.44 5.83
N GLY A 218 -14.08 -23.96 6.32
CA GLY A 218 -13.77 -25.37 6.26
C GLY A 218 -12.38 -25.71 6.84
N PRO A 219 -12.04 -27.02 6.88
CA PRO A 219 -10.74 -27.46 7.41
C PRO A 219 -9.55 -26.84 6.70
N ASP A 220 -9.60 -26.70 5.37
CA ASP A 220 -8.52 -26.13 4.56
C ASP A 220 -8.33 -24.64 4.84
N THR A 221 -9.42 -23.86 4.95
CA THR A 221 -9.39 -22.45 5.30
C THR A 221 -8.84 -22.24 6.71
N THR A 222 -9.27 -23.08 7.67
CA THR A 222 -8.75 -23.04 9.05
C THR A 222 -7.26 -23.36 9.09
N ALA A 223 -6.82 -24.37 8.37
CA ALA A 223 -5.43 -24.77 8.32
C ALA A 223 -4.56 -23.71 7.61
N ALA A 224 -5.03 -23.11 6.50
CA ALA A 224 -4.34 -22.04 5.80
C ALA A 224 -4.14 -20.81 6.68
N ARG A 225 -5.16 -20.43 7.48
CA ARG A 225 -5.05 -19.35 8.47
C ARG A 225 -4.00 -19.65 9.52
N ALA A 226 -4.00 -20.87 10.07
CA ALA A 226 -3.01 -21.27 11.08
C ALA A 226 -1.58 -21.26 10.52
N ASP A 227 -1.38 -21.79 9.29
CA ASP A 227 -0.09 -21.81 8.61
C ASP A 227 0.42 -20.39 8.31
N ALA A 228 -0.46 -19.48 7.87
CA ALA A 228 -0.12 -18.06 7.63
C ALA A 228 0.32 -17.35 8.92
N VAL A 229 -0.42 -17.53 10.03
CA VAL A 229 -0.05 -16.95 11.33
C VAL A 229 1.28 -17.51 11.82
N ALA A 230 1.52 -18.81 11.67
CA ALA A 230 2.80 -19.43 12.03
C ALA A 230 3.96 -18.88 11.19
N ARG A 231 3.73 -18.64 9.89
CA ARG A 231 4.73 -18.03 9.00
C ARG A 231 5.07 -16.61 9.41
N ILE A 232 4.07 -15.76 9.68
CA ILE A 232 4.29 -14.38 10.12
C ILE A 232 5.03 -14.37 11.46
N ARG A 233 4.66 -15.22 12.40
CA ARG A 233 5.36 -15.36 13.69
C ARG A 233 6.85 -15.69 13.48
N ALA A 234 7.16 -16.66 12.63
CA ALA A 234 8.54 -17.02 12.32
C ALA A 234 9.34 -15.87 11.71
N ILE A 235 8.71 -15.05 10.83
CA ILE A 235 9.31 -13.85 10.25
C ILE A 235 9.56 -12.78 11.33
N THR A 236 8.64 -12.57 12.26
CA THR A 236 8.82 -11.58 13.33
C THR A 236 9.88 -11.99 14.35
N GLU A 237 10.08 -13.28 14.58
CA GLU A 237 11.12 -13.83 15.47
C GLU A 237 12.51 -13.81 14.80
N ASN A 238 12.55 -14.05 13.49
CA ASN A 238 13.77 -14.09 12.69
C ASN A 238 13.57 -13.27 11.39
N PRO A 239 13.57 -11.93 11.48
CA PRO A 239 13.31 -11.09 10.32
C PRO A 239 14.41 -11.22 9.26
N PRO A 240 14.05 -11.17 7.97
CA PRO A 240 15.04 -11.14 6.89
C PRO A 240 16.04 -10.00 7.09
N PRO A 241 17.34 -10.22 6.84
CA PRO A 241 18.37 -9.21 7.11
C PRO A 241 18.22 -7.93 6.28
N GLU A 242 17.61 -8.04 5.09
CA GLU A 242 17.35 -6.89 4.21
C GLU A 242 16.03 -6.16 4.53
N ALA A 243 15.21 -6.67 5.46
CA ALA A 243 13.95 -6.05 5.86
C ALA A 243 14.20 -4.73 6.60
N THR A 244 13.56 -3.67 6.15
CA THR A 244 13.61 -2.36 6.81
C THR A 244 12.95 -2.39 8.19
N ALA A 245 13.12 -1.34 8.97
CA ALA A 245 12.38 -1.21 10.24
C ALA A 245 10.86 -1.11 10.01
N ASP A 246 10.45 -0.54 8.88
CA ASP A 246 9.05 -0.44 8.46
C ASP A 246 8.49 -1.83 8.15
N ASP A 247 9.16 -2.63 7.32
CA ASP A 247 8.74 -4.01 6.99
C ASP A 247 8.59 -4.88 8.25
N ARG A 248 9.55 -4.75 9.17
CA ARG A 248 9.52 -5.50 10.45
C ARG A 248 8.37 -5.05 11.34
N ALA A 249 8.08 -3.75 11.37
CA ALA A 249 6.95 -3.20 12.12
C ALA A 249 5.61 -3.62 11.52
N ASP A 250 5.51 -3.70 10.20
CA ASP A 250 4.30 -4.14 9.51
C ASP A 250 4.06 -5.63 9.71
N ALA A 251 5.08 -6.49 9.64
CA ALA A 251 4.95 -7.90 9.98
C ALA A 251 4.41 -8.10 11.41
N LEU A 252 4.90 -7.32 12.39
CA LEU A 252 4.41 -7.34 13.77
C LEU A 252 2.96 -6.83 13.89
N ASN A 253 2.58 -5.85 13.08
CA ASN A 253 1.20 -5.36 13.02
C ASN A 253 0.23 -6.42 12.48
N ILE A 254 0.63 -7.10 11.39
CA ILE A 254 -0.15 -8.20 10.81
C ILE A 254 -0.31 -9.33 11.83
N LEU A 255 0.78 -9.71 12.53
CA LEU A 255 0.72 -10.72 13.59
C LEU A 255 -0.23 -10.31 14.70
N SER A 256 -0.14 -9.06 15.17
CA SER A 256 -1.03 -8.53 16.23
C SER A 256 -2.50 -8.64 15.84
N GLY A 257 -2.86 -8.23 14.61
CA GLY A 257 -4.22 -8.34 14.10
C GLY A 257 -4.71 -9.79 14.07
N ALA A 258 -3.91 -10.69 13.49
CA ALA A 258 -4.26 -12.10 13.38
C ALA A 258 -4.44 -12.81 14.75
N LEU A 259 -3.64 -12.43 15.76
CA LEU A 259 -3.76 -12.92 17.12
C LEU A 259 -4.99 -12.36 17.84
N ALA A 260 -5.29 -11.09 17.65
CA ALA A 260 -6.49 -10.47 18.20
C ALA A 260 -7.76 -11.15 17.65
N ASP A 261 -7.82 -11.39 16.35
CA ASP A 261 -8.91 -12.11 15.68
C ASP A 261 -9.08 -13.55 16.19
N ALA A 262 -7.97 -14.18 16.62
CA ALA A 262 -7.98 -15.50 17.24
C ALA A 262 -8.31 -15.49 18.75
N GLY A 263 -8.55 -14.30 19.35
CA GLY A 263 -8.83 -14.13 20.77
C GLY A 263 -7.57 -14.12 21.66
N ASP A 264 -6.36 -14.18 21.11
CA ASP A 264 -5.10 -14.07 21.84
C ASP A 264 -4.72 -12.59 22.09
N ALA A 265 -5.44 -11.94 23.00
CA ALA A 265 -5.19 -10.54 23.34
C ALA A 265 -3.78 -10.30 23.92
N ALA A 266 -3.24 -11.26 24.66
CA ALA A 266 -1.89 -11.16 25.25
C ALA A 266 -0.82 -11.22 24.16
N GLY A 267 -0.95 -12.14 23.22
CA GLY A 267 -0.06 -12.25 22.07
C GLY A 267 -0.14 -11.02 21.16
N ALA A 268 -1.35 -10.51 20.90
CA ALA A 268 -1.56 -9.31 20.12
C ALA A 268 -0.88 -8.08 20.75
N ARG A 269 -1.03 -7.90 22.07
CA ARG A 269 -0.36 -6.82 22.82
C ARG A 269 1.16 -6.95 22.74
N LYS A 270 1.72 -8.15 22.96
CA LYS A 270 3.16 -8.40 22.84
C LYS A 270 3.69 -8.06 21.45
N ALA A 271 2.96 -8.38 20.40
CA ALA A 271 3.32 -8.02 19.04
C ALA A 271 3.35 -6.48 18.85
N GLN A 272 2.39 -5.73 19.41
CA GLN A 272 2.41 -4.25 19.37
C GLN A 272 3.55 -3.65 20.20
N GLU A 273 3.92 -4.25 21.32
CA GLU A 273 5.10 -3.84 22.11
C GLU A 273 6.39 -4.03 21.29
N GLY A 274 6.53 -5.16 20.61
CA GLY A 274 7.64 -5.41 19.67
C GLY A 274 7.67 -4.41 18.52
N ARG A 275 6.49 -4.13 17.92
CA ARG A 275 6.33 -3.12 16.86
C ARG A 275 6.80 -1.74 17.32
N LEU A 276 6.34 -1.30 18.47
CA LEU A 276 6.72 -0.01 19.01
C LEU A 276 8.23 0.07 19.29
N ALA A 277 8.82 -1.00 19.84
CA ALA A 277 10.26 -1.05 20.11
C ALA A 277 11.10 -0.91 18.83
N VAL A 278 10.74 -1.63 17.75
CA VAL A 278 11.39 -1.53 16.44
C VAL A 278 11.31 -0.09 15.91
N LEU A 279 10.13 0.51 15.92
CA LEU A 279 9.90 1.85 15.40
C LEU A 279 10.59 2.94 16.22
N GLN A 280 10.60 2.81 17.56
CA GLN A 280 11.31 3.76 18.41
C GLN A 280 12.83 3.67 18.23
N ALA A 281 13.36 2.46 18.05
CA ALA A 281 14.79 2.28 17.76
C ALA A 281 15.17 2.92 16.41
N ALA A 282 14.36 2.75 15.39
CA ALA A 282 14.57 3.33 14.06
C ALA A 282 14.44 4.87 14.06
N ALA A 283 13.50 5.40 14.81
CA ALA A 283 13.30 6.86 14.92
C ALA A 283 14.32 7.55 15.81
N LYS A 284 15.11 6.79 16.58
CA LYS A 284 16.07 7.36 17.54
C LYS A 284 17.15 8.16 16.85
N GLY A 285 17.30 9.43 17.25
CA GLY A 285 18.35 10.31 16.72
C GLY A 285 18.03 10.98 15.39
N ILE A 286 16.86 10.71 14.78
CA ILE A 286 16.41 11.42 13.58
C ILE A 286 16.02 12.84 13.97
N GLN A 287 16.76 13.83 13.41
CA GLN A 287 16.51 15.25 13.63
C GLN A 287 15.63 15.86 12.52
N ASP A 288 15.71 15.35 11.31
CA ASP A 288 14.89 15.79 10.20
C ASP A 288 13.41 15.37 10.40
N PRO A 289 12.48 16.32 10.53
CA PRO A 289 11.06 16.00 10.75
C PRO A 289 10.41 15.29 9.56
N LEU A 290 10.86 15.51 8.32
CA LEU A 290 10.35 14.80 7.15
C LEU A 290 10.76 13.33 7.18
N LEU A 291 12.03 13.06 7.50
CA LEU A 291 12.52 11.69 7.66
C LEU A 291 11.82 10.97 8.82
N ALA A 292 11.59 11.66 9.94
CA ALA A 292 10.90 11.09 11.10
C ALA A 292 9.44 10.73 10.83
N GLN A 293 8.77 11.39 9.89
CA GLN A 293 7.40 11.07 9.47
C GLN A 293 7.26 9.63 8.94
N THR A 294 8.34 9.03 8.44
CA THR A 294 8.36 7.60 8.02
C THR A 294 7.80 6.69 9.10
N PHE A 295 8.09 6.99 10.37
CA PHE A 295 7.69 6.12 11.49
C PHE A 295 6.50 6.64 12.31
N ASP A 296 6.10 7.91 12.15
CA ASP A 296 5.13 8.55 13.05
C ASP A 296 3.74 7.90 12.99
N TYR A 297 3.27 7.46 11.81
CA TYR A 297 1.98 6.80 11.68
C TYR A 297 1.93 5.48 12.44
N ALA A 298 2.89 4.60 12.19
CA ALA A 298 2.97 3.29 12.80
C ALA A 298 3.21 3.38 14.33
N ARG A 299 4.06 4.34 14.77
CA ARG A 299 4.28 4.62 16.20
C ARG A 299 3.02 5.09 16.90
N ALA A 300 2.28 6.03 16.29
CA ALA A 300 1.04 6.53 16.86
C ALA A 300 -0.01 5.41 17.01
N GLN A 301 -0.12 4.54 16.01
CA GLN A 301 -1.01 3.38 16.10
C GLN A 301 -0.61 2.42 17.22
N ALA A 302 0.68 2.11 17.34
CA ALA A 302 1.19 1.22 18.38
C ALA A 302 1.02 1.82 19.77
N PHE A 303 1.26 3.11 19.97
CA PHE A 303 0.98 3.78 21.23
C PHE A 303 -0.50 3.68 21.64
N VAL A 304 -1.41 3.96 20.71
CA VAL A 304 -2.86 3.86 20.99
C VAL A 304 -3.26 2.42 21.31
N ALA A 305 -2.74 1.43 20.56
CA ALA A 305 -3.04 0.02 20.81
C ALA A 305 -2.51 -0.50 22.16
N LEU A 306 -1.52 0.19 22.75
CA LEU A 306 -0.91 -0.13 24.03
C LEU A 306 -1.43 0.74 25.20
N ASP A 307 -2.52 1.47 25.02
CA ASP A 307 -3.08 2.40 26.00
C ASP A 307 -2.15 3.57 26.39
N ARG A 308 -1.18 3.90 25.50
CA ARG A 308 -0.20 4.98 25.63
C ARG A 308 -0.51 6.15 24.68
N GLY A 309 -1.79 6.39 24.41
CA GLY A 309 -2.22 7.35 23.40
C GLY A 309 -1.78 8.79 23.65
N ASP A 310 -1.56 9.22 24.90
CA ASP A 310 -1.04 10.56 25.20
C ASP A 310 0.39 10.77 24.65
N GLU A 311 1.20 9.71 24.56
CA GLU A 311 2.51 9.78 23.91
C GLU A 311 2.40 9.97 22.40
N ALA A 312 1.38 9.34 21.75
CA ALA A 312 1.07 9.58 20.35
C ALA A 312 0.64 11.04 20.13
N VAL A 313 -0.21 11.58 20.99
CA VAL A 313 -0.68 12.97 20.91
C VAL A 313 0.50 13.94 21.02
N ALA A 314 1.32 13.81 22.05
CA ALA A 314 2.48 14.70 22.24
C ALA A 314 3.47 14.66 21.06
N MET A 315 3.74 13.46 20.52
CA MET A 315 4.59 13.26 19.36
C MET A 315 4.02 13.95 18.12
N LEU A 316 2.74 13.76 17.84
CA LEU A 316 2.10 14.28 16.63
C LEU A 316 1.88 15.80 16.70
N GLU A 317 1.57 16.36 17.86
CA GLU A 317 1.51 17.81 18.07
C GLU A 317 2.87 18.48 17.87
N ALA A 318 3.94 17.83 18.33
CA ALA A 318 5.30 18.31 18.08
C ALA A 318 5.63 18.26 16.58
N ARG A 319 5.22 17.20 15.88
CA ARG A 319 5.42 17.07 14.45
C ARG A 319 4.62 18.10 13.64
N GLU A 320 3.38 18.38 14.02
CA GLU A 320 2.55 19.41 13.37
C GLU A 320 3.19 20.80 13.47
N LYS A 321 3.83 21.13 14.60
CA LYS A 321 4.58 22.38 14.78
C LYS A 321 5.82 22.45 13.91
N GLN A 322 6.49 21.32 13.68
CA GLN A 322 7.70 21.24 12.86
C GLN A 322 7.39 21.26 11.35
N LEU A 323 6.21 20.77 10.96
CA LEU A 323 5.75 20.66 9.57
C LEU A 323 4.38 21.37 9.42
N PRO A 324 4.36 22.71 9.53
CA PRO A 324 3.08 23.46 9.61
C PRO A 324 2.26 23.39 8.32
N ASP A 325 2.89 23.11 7.17
CA ASP A 325 2.21 23.03 5.87
C ASP A 325 1.75 21.61 5.51
N SER A 326 2.20 20.59 6.23
CA SER A 326 1.81 19.19 6.02
C SER A 326 0.45 18.88 6.64
N TYR A 327 -0.34 18.05 5.95
CA TYR A 327 -1.63 17.59 6.47
C TYR A 327 -1.52 16.29 7.27
N GLU A 328 -0.44 15.53 7.11
CA GLU A 328 -0.28 14.21 7.72
C GLU A 328 -0.20 14.26 9.24
N PRO A 329 0.55 15.18 9.88
CA PRO A 329 0.57 15.24 11.34
C PRO A 329 -0.80 15.49 11.97
N PRO A 330 -1.59 16.52 11.57
CA PRO A 330 -2.94 16.72 12.12
C PRO A 330 -3.90 15.59 11.74
N ALA A 331 -3.77 14.94 10.57
CA ALA A 331 -4.60 13.80 10.19
C ALA A 331 -4.32 12.56 11.06
N ARG A 332 -3.05 12.27 11.33
CA ARG A 332 -2.63 11.19 12.25
C ARG A 332 -3.07 11.47 13.68
N LEU A 333 -2.94 12.72 14.12
CA LEU A 333 -3.43 13.18 15.44
C LEU A 333 -4.94 13.00 15.57
N ALA A 334 -5.71 13.43 14.57
CA ALA A 334 -7.16 13.25 14.55
C ALA A 334 -7.55 11.76 14.63
N SER A 335 -6.87 10.89 13.88
CA SER A 335 -7.09 9.44 13.93
C SER A 335 -6.79 8.86 15.31
N ALA A 336 -5.68 9.24 15.94
CA ALA A 336 -5.32 8.79 17.27
C ALA A 336 -6.35 9.23 18.34
N LEU A 337 -6.71 10.52 18.34
CA LEU A 337 -7.70 11.09 19.24
C LEU A 337 -9.09 10.45 19.06
N ASN A 338 -9.50 10.19 17.80
CA ASN A 338 -10.75 9.53 17.48
C ASN A 338 -10.81 8.09 18.03
N LYS A 339 -9.72 7.33 17.92
CA LYS A 339 -9.61 5.99 18.53
C LYS A 339 -9.64 6.02 20.04
N MET A 340 -9.07 7.05 20.65
CA MET A 340 -9.10 7.29 22.10
C MET A 340 -10.44 7.85 22.60
N ASN A 341 -11.43 8.06 21.72
CA ASN A 341 -12.72 8.70 22.02
C ASN A 341 -12.62 10.15 22.53
N ARG A 342 -11.50 10.85 22.23
CA ARG A 342 -11.30 12.29 22.49
C ARG A 342 -11.89 13.10 21.34
N LEU A 343 -13.20 12.97 21.11
CA LEU A 343 -13.86 13.42 19.90
C LEU A 343 -13.78 14.93 19.63
N PRO A 344 -13.96 15.84 20.64
CA PRO A 344 -13.83 17.29 20.37
C PRO A 344 -12.45 17.68 19.84
N GLU A 345 -11.40 17.08 20.39
CA GLU A 345 -10.03 17.32 19.97
C GLU A 345 -9.75 16.71 18.57
N ALA A 346 -10.32 15.51 18.32
CA ALA A 346 -10.25 14.88 17.01
C ALA A 346 -10.88 15.74 15.92
N LEU A 347 -12.07 16.36 16.17
CA LEU A 347 -12.73 17.23 15.22
C LEU A 347 -11.86 18.44 14.87
N ALA A 348 -11.24 19.09 15.86
CA ALA A 348 -10.36 20.22 15.63
C ALA A 348 -9.10 19.83 14.81
N ALA A 349 -8.58 18.62 15.01
CA ALA A 349 -7.45 18.10 14.25
C ALA A 349 -7.86 17.71 12.81
N TYR A 350 -9.06 17.12 12.61
CA TYR A 350 -9.62 16.86 11.27
C TYR A 350 -9.80 18.16 10.49
N ASP A 351 -10.28 19.24 11.10
CA ASP A 351 -10.44 20.53 10.42
C ASP A 351 -9.10 21.04 9.86
N ARG A 352 -8.02 20.93 10.64
CA ARG A 352 -6.69 21.32 10.20
C ARG A 352 -6.15 20.42 9.10
N ALA A 353 -6.41 19.11 9.17
CA ALA A 353 -6.01 18.15 8.14
C ALA A 353 -6.77 18.38 6.83
N ILE A 354 -8.09 18.54 6.88
CA ILE A 354 -8.96 18.78 5.72
C ILE A 354 -8.58 20.09 5.00
N ALA A 355 -8.23 21.14 5.76
CA ALA A 355 -7.84 22.42 5.17
C ALA A 355 -6.57 22.36 4.31
N LYS A 356 -5.74 21.33 4.47
CA LYS A 356 -4.45 21.18 3.79
C LYS A 356 -4.41 19.99 2.84
N SER A 357 -5.26 18.98 3.07
CA SER A 357 -5.31 17.77 2.25
C SER A 357 -6.06 17.99 0.94
N TYR A 358 -5.88 17.10 -0.01
CA TYR A 358 -6.42 17.17 -1.37
C TYR A 358 -6.81 15.79 -1.89
N GLY A 359 -7.48 15.76 -3.04
CA GLY A 359 -7.85 14.55 -3.76
C GLY A 359 -8.69 13.56 -2.95
N PRO A 360 -8.65 12.28 -3.29
CA PRO A 360 -9.43 11.24 -2.59
C PRO A 360 -9.12 11.15 -1.10
N ARG A 361 -7.90 11.50 -0.69
CA ARG A 361 -7.49 11.43 0.72
C ARG A 361 -8.22 12.43 1.60
N GLN A 362 -8.52 13.62 1.08
CA GLN A 362 -9.32 14.62 1.79
C GLN A 362 -10.72 14.08 2.13
N LEU A 363 -11.35 13.34 1.20
CA LEU A 363 -12.68 12.76 1.40
C LEU A 363 -12.71 11.74 2.55
N LEU A 364 -11.63 10.98 2.72
CA LEU A 364 -11.49 10.08 3.87
C LEU A 364 -11.55 10.85 5.19
N TYR A 365 -10.85 11.99 5.29
CA TYR A 365 -10.86 12.79 6.52
C TYR A 365 -12.20 13.48 6.77
N ILE A 366 -12.86 13.95 5.71
CA ILE A 366 -14.23 14.49 5.79
C ILE A 366 -15.19 13.43 6.32
N ARG A 367 -15.14 12.19 5.81
CA ARG A 367 -15.93 11.07 6.29
C ARG A 367 -15.67 10.76 7.76
N GLN A 368 -14.40 10.65 8.16
CA GLN A 368 -14.03 10.35 9.54
C GLN A 368 -14.47 11.45 10.51
N LYS A 369 -14.43 12.72 10.09
CA LYS A 369 -14.99 13.86 10.85
C LYS A 369 -16.49 13.69 11.03
N ALA A 370 -17.25 13.37 9.97
CA ALA A 370 -18.69 13.16 10.05
C ALA A 370 -19.05 12.00 10.98
N GLU A 371 -18.29 10.90 10.95
CA GLU A 371 -18.47 9.76 11.86
C GLU A 371 -18.25 10.18 13.34
N ALA A 372 -17.21 10.97 13.60
CA ALA A 372 -16.94 11.51 14.95
C ALA A 372 -18.06 12.44 15.43
N GLN A 373 -18.59 13.32 14.57
CA GLN A 373 -19.74 14.19 14.88
C GLN A 373 -20.98 13.37 15.22
N GLY A 374 -21.27 12.31 14.45
CA GLY A 374 -22.38 11.39 14.73
C GLY A 374 -22.26 10.73 16.11
N ARG A 375 -21.05 10.30 16.50
CA ARG A 375 -20.76 9.73 17.82
C ARG A 375 -20.93 10.75 18.96
N MET A 376 -20.73 12.02 18.68
CA MET A 376 -20.96 13.12 19.65
C MET A 376 -22.43 13.56 19.74
N GLY A 377 -23.31 13.07 18.85
CA GLY A 377 -24.70 13.53 18.75
C GLY A 377 -24.85 14.88 18.01
N ASP A 378 -23.80 15.37 17.36
CA ASP A 378 -23.86 16.58 16.51
C ASP A 378 -24.46 16.23 15.13
N ALA A 379 -25.78 15.98 15.12
CA ALA A 379 -26.49 15.60 13.91
C ALA A 379 -26.46 16.69 12.82
N ALA A 380 -26.45 17.97 13.22
CA ALA A 380 -26.41 19.08 12.25
C ALA A 380 -25.05 19.19 11.60
N GLY A 381 -23.97 19.11 12.38
CA GLY A 381 -22.60 19.09 11.88
C GLY A 381 -22.33 17.86 11.00
N GLN A 382 -22.79 16.69 11.42
CA GLN A 382 -22.66 15.45 10.66
C GLN A 382 -23.27 15.58 9.26
N VAL A 383 -24.53 16.05 9.14
CA VAL A 383 -25.20 16.25 7.87
C VAL A 383 -24.45 17.26 7.00
N ALA A 384 -23.98 18.37 7.56
CA ALA A 384 -23.23 19.37 6.81
C ALA A 384 -21.90 18.80 6.26
N THR A 385 -21.19 18.01 7.07
CA THR A 385 -19.93 17.38 6.68
C THR A 385 -20.13 16.28 5.63
N LEU A 386 -21.21 15.47 5.74
CA LEU A 386 -21.54 14.46 4.72
C LEU A 386 -21.96 15.07 3.39
N LYS A 387 -22.60 16.24 3.38
CA LYS A 387 -22.86 17.01 2.13
C LYS A 387 -21.56 17.42 1.44
N ALA A 388 -20.56 17.83 2.22
CA ALA A 388 -19.24 18.15 1.66
C ALA A 388 -18.54 16.88 1.12
N GLU A 389 -18.69 15.72 1.77
CA GLU A 389 -18.18 14.44 1.27
C GLU A 389 -18.78 14.10 -0.10
N VAL A 390 -20.12 14.17 -0.23
CA VAL A 390 -20.82 13.90 -1.50
C VAL A 390 -20.36 14.84 -2.60
N ALA A 391 -20.31 16.15 -2.32
CA ALA A 391 -19.84 17.14 -3.30
C ALA A 391 -18.38 16.88 -3.72
N GLY A 392 -17.53 16.48 -2.79
CA GLY A 392 -16.14 16.11 -3.09
C GLY A 392 -16.03 14.89 -4.01
N TYR A 393 -16.81 13.83 -3.77
CA TYR A 393 -16.86 12.67 -4.68
C TYR A 393 -17.38 13.06 -6.08
N GLU A 394 -18.37 13.95 -6.18
CA GLU A 394 -18.91 14.41 -7.45
C GLU A 394 -17.91 15.30 -8.25
N ALA A 395 -16.95 15.90 -7.58
CA ALA A 395 -15.88 16.69 -8.19
C ALA A 395 -14.68 15.87 -8.66
N LEU A 396 -14.54 14.60 -8.26
CA LEU A 396 -13.42 13.75 -8.67
C LEU A 396 -13.42 13.49 -10.18
N THR A 397 -12.22 13.46 -10.76
CA THR A 397 -12.01 13.25 -12.21
C THR A 397 -11.07 12.07 -12.48
N GLY A 398 -11.01 11.62 -13.73
CA GLY A 398 -10.06 10.60 -14.18
C GLY A 398 -10.15 9.31 -13.38
N GLY A 399 -9.01 8.77 -13.01
CA GLY A 399 -8.87 7.55 -12.20
C GLY A 399 -9.26 7.71 -10.74
N HIS A 400 -9.51 8.93 -10.27
CA HIS A 400 -10.05 9.20 -8.94
C HIS A 400 -11.57 8.98 -8.86
N VAL A 401 -12.28 8.95 -9.98
CA VAL A 401 -13.72 8.70 -10.00
C VAL A 401 -14.04 7.37 -9.32
N ASN A 402 -14.88 7.45 -8.28
CA ASN A 402 -15.26 6.31 -7.45
C ASN A 402 -16.79 6.30 -7.29
N ALA A 403 -17.48 5.61 -8.21
CA ALA A 403 -18.95 5.55 -8.22
C ALA A 403 -19.50 4.82 -6.98
N GLU A 404 -18.82 3.79 -6.49
CA GLU A 404 -19.22 3.07 -5.28
C GLU A 404 -19.04 3.96 -4.04
N GLY A 405 -17.91 4.64 -3.91
CA GLY A 405 -17.67 5.60 -2.83
C GLY A 405 -18.68 6.74 -2.81
N LEU A 406 -19.07 7.26 -3.99
CA LEU A 406 -20.14 8.26 -4.11
C LEU A 406 -21.51 7.70 -3.68
N ALA A 407 -21.85 6.48 -4.08
CA ALA A 407 -23.10 5.84 -3.69
C ALA A 407 -23.16 5.64 -2.16
N ASP A 408 -22.06 5.19 -1.57
CA ASP A 408 -21.94 5.03 -0.11
C ASP A 408 -22.02 6.36 0.64
N ALA A 409 -21.38 7.43 0.12
CA ALA A 409 -21.47 8.77 0.70
C ALA A 409 -22.91 9.29 0.68
N LYS A 410 -23.64 9.12 -0.43
CA LYS A 410 -25.06 9.48 -0.55
C LYS A 410 -25.94 8.69 0.42
N LYS A 411 -25.66 7.41 0.59
CA LYS A 411 -26.37 6.56 1.56
C LYS A 411 -26.15 7.04 2.98
N ARG A 412 -24.90 7.30 3.39
CA ARG A 412 -24.58 7.85 4.72
C ARG A 412 -25.29 9.19 4.98
N LEU A 413 -25.32 10.08 3.98
CA LEU A 413 -26.02 11.35 4.08
C LEU A 413 -27.53 11.16 4.30
N ALA A 414 -28.19 10.32 3.51
CA ALA A 414 -29.62 10.04 3.65
C ALA A 414 -29.97 9.46 5.03
N GLU A 415 -29.15 8.53 5.54
CA GLU A 415 -29.32 7.96 6.89
C GLU A 415 -29.18 9.03 7.99
N ALA A 416 -28.22 9.95 7.86
CA ALA A 416 -28.02 11.03 8.83
C ALA A 416 -29.15 12.07 8.79
N GLU A 417 -29.65 12.41 7.60
CA GLU A 417 -30.82 13.31 7.44
C GLU A 417 -32.08 12.70 8.03
N HIS A 418 -32.33 11.41 7.81
CA HIS A 418 -33.46 10.70 8.40
C HIS A 418 -33.40 10.70 9.95
N LYS A 419 -32.25 10.39 10.53
CA LYS A 419 -32.03 10.41 12.00
C LYS A 419 -32.23 11.80 12.60
N ARG A 420 -31.88 12.86 11.85
CA ARG A 420 -32.05 14.24 12.31
C ARG A 420 -33.52 14.69 12.29
N GLY A 421 -34.33 14.13 11.35
CA GLY A 421 -35.76 14.48 11.22
C GLY A 421 -36.71 13.68 12.12
N ALA A 422 -36.21 12.58 12.71
CA ALA A 422 -36.93 11.74 13.66
C ALA A 422 -36.70 12.23 15.12
#